data_3825c96d5f3e616e8c0fcb8ad40829f5
#
_entry.id   3825c96d5f3e616e8c0fcb8ad40829f5
#
_cell.length_a   1.000
_cell.length_b   1.000
_cell.length_c   1.000
_cell.angle_alpha   90.00
_cell.angle_beta   90.00
_cell.angle_gamma   90.00
#
_symmetry.space_group_name_H-M   'P 1'
#
loop_
_entity.id
_entity.type
_entity.pdbx_description
1 polymer ?
#
loop_
_entity_poly.entity_id
_entity_poly.type
_entity_poly.pdbx_seq_one_letter_code
_entity_poly.pdbx_strand_id
1 'polypeptide(L)'
;MIRFNYLYLLALLIPFTGCNTPPVSSPNISPKTHSISKAGNVSILTFSEDKFYATITIPHGSQSLGPIFKTLVADDNTNVLDQYLDGTVNEDTAPEIKDAIIASLPDGALDYRFIEFTTTPSSNILQLALDRNLIEEIALPIIKKYTYPGAVPILPLFSISTTPPIPNDLKNLKLLLPCENVPVPERPLLLPNAPRSYRHGTHRGIDFYVNWGTPVRAVADGVIIRAEHGYKEMSADFRLDVLSDAKILGRTPSDVFEHLLLGQAVYIDHGFDLVPGYRAVTIYAHMSHINPNITIGSMVRRGEVIGQSGNTGTKDSTLKKKTGAHLHWEMILQNKVGEYYLGQGLKSDSLYVLFQNIF
;
A
#
# COMPACT_ATOMS: atom_id res chain seq x y z
N MET A 1 -10.07 56.47 28.75
CA MET A 1 -9.64 55.74 29.97
C MET A 1 -9.63 54.25 29.60
N ILE A 2 -8.46 53.76 29.18
CA ILE A 2 -8.25 52.40 28.65
C ILE A 2 -7.73 51.56 29.78
N ARG A 3 -8.43 50.48 30.15
CA ARG A 3 -7.95 49.47 31.10
C ARG A 3 -7.37 48.29 30.38
N PHE A 4 -6.06 48.04 30.53
CA PHE A 4 -5.37 46.81 30.13
C PHE A 4 -5.64 45.74 31.16
N ASN A 5 -6.17 44.57 30.71
CA ASN A 5 -6.20 43.35 31.50
C ASN A 5 -5.02 42.47 31.11
N TYR A 6 -4.13 42.22 32.04
CA TYR A 6 -3.07 41.24 31.93
C TYR A 6 -3.62 39.81 32.07
N LEU A 7 -3.48 38.98 31.03
CA LEU A 7 -3.71 37.56 31.09
C LEU A 7 -2.40 36.86 31.47
N TYR A 8 -2.40 36.19 32.60
CA TYR A 8 -1.26 35.36 33.04
C TYR A 8 -1.20 34.09 32.21
N LEU A 9 -0.11 33.89 31.48
CA LEU A 9 0.23 32.64 30.80
C LEU A 9 0.83 31.69 31.82
N LEU A 10 0.09 30.66 32.20
CA LEU A 10 0.60 29.55 33.02
C LEU A 10 1.34 28.58 32.10
N ALA A 11 2.69 28.58 32.14
CA ALA A 11 3.49 27.59 31.45
C ALA A 11 3.46 26.27 32.24
N LEU A 12 2.76 25.28 31.71
CA LEU A 12 2.86 23.90 32.20
C LEU A 12 4.17 23.28 31.69
N LEU A 13 5.10 23.12 32.60
CA LEU A 13 6.29 22.30 32.40
C LEU A 13 5.89 20.81 32.42
N ILE A 14 5.83 20.20 31.24
CA ILE A 14 5.72 18.75 31.11
C ILE A 14 7.15 18.19 31.13
N PRO A 15 7.50 17.27 32.02
CA PRO A 15 8.80 16.63 31.97
C PRO A 15 8.86 15.67 30.77
N PHE A 16 9.74 15.96 29.84
CA PHE A 16 10.13 15.02 28.80
C PHE A 16 10.87 13.83 29.45
N THR A 17 10.20 12.72 29.63
CA THR A 17 10.86 11.44 29.85
C THR A 17 11.49 11.04 28.54
N GLY A 18 12.82 11.14 28.47
CA GLY A 18 13.59 10.73 27.31
C GLY A 18 13.35 9.25 27.00
N CYS A 19 12.84 8.94 25.81
CA CYS A 19 12.95 7.61 25.23
C CYS A 19 14.44 7.36 24.94
N ASN A 20 15.05 6.47 25.71
CA ASN A 20 16.33 5.88 25.36
C ASN A 20 16.13 4.99 24.13
N THR A 21 16.35 5.52 22.96
CA THR A 21 16.59 4.70 21.77
C THR A 21 17.99 4.11 21.92
N PRO A 22 18.15 2.77 21.77
CA PRO A 22 19.49 2.18 21.77
C PRO A 22 20.30 2.76 20.61
N PRO A 23 21.64 2.92 20.77
CA PRO A 23 22.48 3.43 19.69
C PRO A 23 22.37 2.49 18.50
N VAL A 24 21.98 3.05 17.35
CA VAL A 24 22.00 2.35 16.07
C VAL A 24 23.44 1.91 15.83
N SER A 25 23.68 0.60 15.83
CA SER A 25 24.97 0.04 15.47
C SER A 25 25.30 0.47 14.05
N SER A 26 26.42 1.17 13.89
CA SER A 26 26.94 1.56 12.57
C SER A 26 27.07 0.32 11.69
N PRO A 27 26.49 0.30 10.48
CA PRO A 27 26.64 -0.83 9.59
C PRO A 27 28.11 -0.98 9.20
N ASN A 28 28.59 -2.22 9.17
CA ASN A 28 29.93 -2.59 8.68
C ASN A 28 30.00 -2.29 7.20
N ILE A 29 30.62 -1.16 6.83
CA ILE A 29 30.69 -0.67 5.45
C ILE A 29 31.99 -1.17 4.82
N SER A 30 31.87 -2.02 3.79
CA SER A 30 32.98 -2.25 2.85
C SER A 30 32.89 -1.20 1.73
N PRO A 31 33.80 -0.21 1.67
CA PRO A 31 33.69 0.89 0.73
C PRO A 31 34.06 0.46 -0.69
N LYS A 32 33.22 0.81 -1.68
CA LYS A 32 33.65 0.86 -3.09
C LYS A 32 34.51 2.13 -3.26
N THR A 33 35.81 1.94 -3.46
CA THR A 33 36.78 3.04 -3.59
C THR A 33 36.93 3.45 -5.04
N HIS A 34 36.60 4.69 -5.38
CA HIS A 34 37.02 5.31 -6.65
C HIS A 34 38.31 6.08 -6.40
N SER A 35 39.44 5.57 -6.94
CA SER A 35 40.73 6.24 -6.90
C SER A 35 41.05 6.93 -8.22
N ILE A 36 41.27 8.24 -8.18
CA ILE A 36 41.82 8.98 -9.31
C ILE A 36 43.32 9.13 -9.05
N SER A 37 44.15 8.43 -9.82
CA SER A 37 45.61 8.35 -9.63
C SER A 37 46.38 9.33 -10.50
N LYS A 38 47.23 10.17 -9.87
CA LYS A 38 48.57 10.55 -10.35
C LYS A 38 49.47 10.64 -9.11
N ALA A 39 50.72 10.13 -9.24
CA ALA A 39 51.66 9.92 -8.15
C ALA A 39 51.87 11.15 -7.27
N GLY A 40 51.71 11.00 -5.96
CA GLY A 40 51.79 12.05 -4.91
C GLY A 40 50.43 12.22 -4.23
N ASN A 41 50.39 12.47 -2.97
CA ASN A 41 49.24 12.66 -2.06
C ASN A 41 47.89 12.91 -2.72
N VAL A 42 47.14 11.84 -3.05
CA VAL A 42 45.87 11.88 -3.77
C VAL A 42 44.73 11.94 -2.75
N SER A 43 43.83 12.90 -2.89
CA SER A 43 42.58 12.94 -2.13
C SER A 43 41.65 11.82 -2.60
N ILE A 44 40.98 11.17 -1.64
CA ILE A 44 40.10 10.01 -1.90
C ILE A 44 38.67 10.38 -1.52
N LEU A 45 37.74 10.11 -2.43
CA LEU A 45 36.30 10.20 -2.20
C LEU A 45 35.73 8.79 -2.03
N THR A 46 35.00 8.56 -0.97
CA THR A 46 34.30 7.31 -0.70
C THR A 46 32.84 7.61 -0.35
N PHE A 47 31.92 6.73 -0.77
CA PHE A 47 30.50 6.82 -0.42
C PHE A 47 30.11 5.68 0.51
N SER A 48 29.11 5.92 1.37
CA SER A 48 28.39 4.84 2.06
C SER A 48 27.69 3.92 1.06
N GLU A 49 27.32 2.73 1.49
CA GLU A 49 26.62 1.76 0.65
C GLU A 49 25.30 2.32 0.11
N ASP A 50 24.55 3.02 0.97
CA ASP A 50 23.30 3.69 0.63
C ASP A 50 23.47 5.06 -0.03
N LYS A 51 24.74 5.50 -0.26
CA LYS A 51 25.12 6.79 -0.85
C LYS A 51 24.58 8.05 -0.13
N PHE A 52 24.02 7.93 1.06
CA PHE A 52 23.60 9.10 1.82
C PHE A 52 24.77 9.87 2.44
N TYR A 53 25.95 9.23 2.59
CA TYR A 53 27.14 9.84 3.13
C TYR A 53 28.30 9.77 2.12
N ALA A 54 29.07 10.85 2.10
CA ALA A 54 30.32 10.91 1.34
C ALA A 54 31.47 11.35 2.27
N THR A 55 32.62 10.71 2.15
CA THR A 55 33.82 11.03 2.93
C THR A 55 34.94 11.41 1.98
N ILE A 56 35.53 12.59 2.17
CA ILE A 56 36.72 13.04 1.45
C ILE A 56 37.91 12.95 2.39
N THR A 57 38.88 12.11 2.07
CA THR A 57 40.16 12.04 2.78
C THR A 57 41.20 12.81 1.99
N ILE A 58 41.77 13.87 2.59
CA ILE A 58 42.74 14.81 2.00
C ILE A 58 44.07 14.63 2.72
N PRO A 59 45.07 13.94 2.12
CA PRO A 59 46.41 13.86 2.67
C PRO A 59 47.02 15.25 2.84
N HIS A 60 47.81 15.45 3.89
CA HIS A 60 48.52 16.70 4.07
C HIS A 60 49.49 16.96 2.92
N GLY A 61 49.47 18.19 2.37
CA GLY A 61 50.23 18.53 1.16
C GLY A 61 49.52 18.25 -0.16
N SER A 62 48.29 17.75 -0.16
CA SER A 62 47.45 17.62 -1.35
C SER A 62 47.12 18.99 -1.95
N GLN A 63 47.26 19.13 -3.29
CA GLN A 63 47.19 20.45 -3.91
C GLN A 63 45.85 20.81 -4.56
N SER A 64 44.91 19.86 -4.74
CA SER A 64 43.66 20.17 -5.43
C SER A 64 42.50 19.25 -5.06
N LEU A 65 41.37 19.86 -4.68
CA LEU A 65 40.07 19.22 -4.45
C LEU A 65 39.16 19.34 -5.68
N GLY A 66 39.58 20.09 -6.72
CA GLY A 66 38.75 20.36 -7.88
C GLY A 66 38.19 19.11 -8.58
N PRO A 67 38.99 18.05 -8.81
CA PRO A 67 38.49 16.81 -9.40
C PRO A 67 37.43 16.13 -8.54
N ILE A 68 37.60 16.13 -7.21
CA ILE A 68 36.65 15.52 -6.24
C ILE A 68 35.32 16.27 -6.25
N PHE A 69 35.38 17.61 -6.19
CA PHE A 69 34.17 18.42 -6.25
C PHE A 69 33.46 18.29 -7.60
N LYS A 70 34.20 18.13 -8.70
CA LYS A 70 33.61 17.81 -10.00
C LYS A 70 32.89 16.46 -9.98
N THR A 71 33.44 15.46 -9.32
CA THR A 71 32.77 14.15 -9.17
C THR A 71 31.50 14.26 -8.34
N LEU A 72 31.54 15.01 -7.23
CA LEU A 72 30.36 15.23 -6.36
C LEU A 72 29.23 16.00 -7.07
N VAL A 73 29.58 16.85 -8.05
CA VAL A 73 28.60 17.64 -8.83
C VAL A 73 28.22 16.93 -10.14
N ALA A 74 29.13 16.16 -10.73
CA ALA A 74 28.89 15.50 -12.02
C ALA A 74 28.23 14.13 -11.90
N ASP A 75 28.42 13.46 -10.77
CA ASP A 75 27.57 12.31 -10.46
C ASP A 75 26.16 12.86 -10.24
N ASP A 76 25.28 12.49 -11.14
CA ASP A 76 23.86 12.72 -10.97
C ASP A 76 23.46 12.03 -9.66
N ASN A 77 23.41 12.82 -8.57
CA ASN A 77 23.14 12.31 -7.22
C ASN A 77 21.78 11.61 -7.12
N THR A 78 20.99 11.60 -8.19
CA THR A 78 19.79 10.80 -8.33
C THR A 78 20.06 9.29 -8.18
N ASN A 79 21.31 8.85 -8.34
CA ASN A 79 21.72 7.47 -8.05
C ASN A 79 21.47 7.01 -6.62
N VAL A 80 21.36 7.94 -5.66
CA VAL A 80 20.96 7.62 -4.29
C VAL A 80 19.54 7.08 -4.25
N LEU A 81 18.67 7.61 -5.12
CA LEU A 81 17.28 7.17 -5.22
C LEU A 81 17.16 5.76 -5.80
N ASP A 82 18.03 5.37 -6.73
CA ASP A 82 18.04 4.00 -7.25
C ASP A 82 18.30 2.99 -6.13
N GLN A 83 19.31 3.28 -5.28
CA GLN A 83 19.61 2.45 -4.13
C GLN A 83 18.54 2.51 -3.03
N TYR A 84 17.95 3.69 -2.83
CA TYR A 84 16.86 3.88 -1.87
C TYR A 84 15.59 3.12 -2.26
N LEU A 85 15.31 3.00 -3.57
CA LEU A 85 14.16 2.30 -4.12
C LEU A 85 14.40 0.80 -4.30
N ASP A 86 15.67 0.37 -4.36
CA ASP A 86 16.04 -1.05 -4.51
C ASP A 86 15.47 -1.88 -3.37
N GLY A 87 14.74 -2.94 -3.71
CA GLY A 87 14.04 -3.80 -2.77
C GLY A 87 12.83 -3.15 -2.07
N THR A 88 12.56 -1.85 -2.30
CA THR A 88 11.42 -1.14 -1.69
C THR A 88 10.21 -1.14 -2.61
N VAL A 89 10.42 -1.07 -3.92
CA VAL A 89 9.39 -1.02 -4.94
C VAL A 89 9.67 -2.02 -6.06
N ASN A 90 8.65 -2.30 -6.88
CA ASN A 90 8.82 -3.18 -8.04
C ASN A 90 9.74 -2.50 -9.07
N GLU A 91 10.71 -3.25 -9.62
CA GLU A 91 11.68 -2.77 -10.62
C GLU A 91 11.01 -2.09 -11.82
N ASP A 92 9.85 -2.58 -12.27
CA ASP A 92 9.11 -2.00 -13.39
C ASP A 92 8.54 -0.60 -13.11
N THR A 93 8.27 -0.27 -11.85
CA THR A 93 7.68 1.01 -11.43
C THR A 93 8.71 1.95 -10.80
N ALA A 94 9.88 1.43 -10.45
CA ALA A 94 10.94 2.22 -9.82
C ALA A 94 11.37 3.46 -10.63
N PRO A 95 11.53 3.42 -11.97
CA PRO A 95 11.86 4.62 -12.73
C PRO A 95 10.82 5.72 -12.64
N GLU A 96 9.53 5.37 -12.74
CA GLU A 96 8.43 6.35 -12.67
C GLU A 96 8.34 6.97 -11.27
N ILE A 97 8.56 6.17 -10.23
CA ILE A 97 8.59 6.65 -8.83
C ILE A 97 9.79 7.58 -8.63
N LYS A 98 10.96 7.21 -9.13
CA LYS A 98 12.18 8.04 -9.10
C LYS A 98 11.94 9.40 -9.74
N ASP A 99 11.39 9.43 -10.94
CA ASP A 99 11.08 10.67 -11.66
C ASP A 99 10.09 11.55 -10.88
N ALA A 100 9.07 10.95 -10.28
CA ALA A 100 8.10 11.66 -9.45
C ALA A 100 8.73 12.23 -8.16
N ILE A 101 9.67 11.51 -7.54
CA ILE A 101 10.43 12.00 -6.39
C ILE A 101 11.30 13.18 -6.82
N ILE A 102 12.09 13.04 -7.87
CA ILE A 102 12.98 14.11 -8.39
C ILE A 102 12.18 15.37 -8.69
N ALA A 103 11.04 15.24 -9.37
CA ALA A 103 10.17 16.37 -9.69
C ALA A 103 9.54 17.07 -8.46
N SER A 104 9.53 16.39 -7.31
CA SER A 104 8.94 16.89 -6.07
C SER A 104 9.98 17.40 -5.06
N LEU A 105 11.25 17.08 -5.26
CA LEU A 105 12.34 17.55 -4.40
C LEU A 105 12.63 19.03 -4.67
N PRO A 106 12.89 19.82 -3.63
CA PRO A 106 13.35 21.21 -3.81
C PRO A 106 14.76 21.24 -4.39
N ASP A 107 15.11 22.34 -5.06
CA ASP A 107 16.44 22.57 -5.61
C ASP A 107 17.52 22.37 -4.53
N GLY A 108 18.55 21.58 -4.86
CA GLY A 108 19.66 21.28 -3.95
C GLY A 108 19.34 20.25 -2.85
N ALA A 109 18.19 19.56 -2.91
CA ALA A 109 17.88 18.49 -1.94
C ALA A 109 18.83 17.29 -2.07
N LEU A 110 19.36 17.06 -3.29
CA LEU A 110 20.34 16.00 -3.57
C LEU A 110 21.79 16.50 -3.53
N ASP A 111 22.04 17.70 -2.97
CA ASP A 111 23.40 18.20 -2.78
C ASP A 111 23.96 17.71 -1.46
N TYR A 112 25.17 17.16 -1.51
CA TYR A 112 25.89 16.76 -0.31
C TYR A 112 26.27 18.00 0.52
N ARG A 113 25.84 18.02 1.78
CA ARG A 113 26.12 19.09 2.75
C ARG A 113 27.22 18.66 3.69
N PHE A 114 28.09 19.59 4.04
CA PHE A 114 29.14 19.40 5.03
C PHE A 114 28.52 19.13 6.41
N ILE A 115 29.02 18.08 7.09
CA ILE A 115 28.58 17.72 8.44
C ILE A 115 29.72 17.75 9.44
N GLU A 116 30.92 17.28 9.08
CA GLU A 116 32.03 17.19 10.01
C GLU A 116 33.38 17.35 9.34
N PHE A 117 34.36 17.94 10.07
CA PHE A 117 35.73 18.03 9.68
C PHE A 117 36.61 17.46 10.80
N THR A 118 37.48 16.51 10.47
CA THR A 118 38.42 15.90 11.39
C THR A 118 39.83 15.97 10.83
N THR A 119 40.82 16.33 11.67
CA THR A 119 42.24 16.29 11.31
C THR A 119 42.91 15.11 11.99
N THR A 120 43.62 14.32 11.20
CA THR A 120 44.51 13.25 11.68
C THR A 120 45.99 13.63 11.47
N PRO A 121 46.97 12.89 12.01
CA PRO A 121 48.40 13.17 11.77
C PRO A 121 48.81 13.16 10.28
N SER A 122 48.04 12.49 9.39
CA SER A 122 48.40 12.31 7.98
C SER A 122 47.43 12.97 7.00
N SER A 123 46.21 13.30 7.42
CA SER A 123 45.15 13.77 6.51
C SER A 123 44.09 14.60 7.22
N ASN A 124 43.41 15.40 6.45
CA ASN A 124 42.11 15.99 6.81
C ASN A 124 40.96 15.13 6.24
N ILE A 125 39.92 14.95 7.02
CA ILE A 125 38.73 14.17 6.63
C ILE A 125 37.53 15.09 6.69
N LEU A 126 36.83 15.21 5.56
CA LEU A 126 35.53 15.88 5.44
C LEU A 126 34.43 14.82 5.31
N GLN A 127 33.45 14.94 6.16
CA GLN A 127 32.21 14.17 6.04
C GLN A 127 31.10 15.05 5.50
N LEU A 128 30.39 14.51 4.52
CA LEU A 128 29.25 15.14 3.86
C LEU A 128 28.06 14.18 3.90
N ALA A 129 26.87 14.72 3.91
CA ALA A 129 25.65 13.92 3.85
C ALA A 129 24.58 14.59 2.99
N LEU A 130 23.72 13.78 2.41
CA LEU A 130 22.42 14.21 1.92
C LEU A 130 21.46 14.34 3.10
N ASP A 131 20.47 15.22 2.98
CA ASP A 131 19.42 15.37 3.96
C ASP A 131 18.40 14.22 3.83
N ARG A 132 18.70 13.10 4.51
CA ARG A 132 17.85 11.91 4.49
C ARG A 132 16.41 12.23 4.91
N ASN A 133 16.24 13.02 5.96
CA ASN A 133 14.90 13.33 6.48
C ASN A 133 14.06 14.07 5.45
N LEU A 134 14.66 15.06 4.76
CA LEU A 134 13.98 15.80 3.69
C LEU A 134 13.62 14.88 2.52
N ILE A 135 14.55 14.01 2.11
CA ILE A 135 14.32 13.07 1.00
C ILE A 135 13.21 12.08 1.38
N GLU A 136 13.25 11.50 2.57
CA GLU A 136 12.24 10.54 3.04
C GLU A 136 10.87 11.19 3.23
N GLU A 137 10.80 12.41 3.76
CA GLU A 137 9.53 13.16 3.91
C GLU A 137 8.81 13.31 2.57
N ILE A 138 9.55 13.51 1.48
CA ILE A 138 8.99 13.68 0.14
C ILE A 138 8.80 12.33 -0.57
N ALA A 139 9.76 11.42 -0.44
CA ALA A 139 9.75 10.14 -1.14
C ALA A 139 8.68 9.17 -0.61
N LEU A 140 8.51 9.06 0.72
CA LEU A 140 7.60 8.09 1.32
C LEU A 140 6.13 8.27 0.89
N PRO A 141 5.55 9.48 0.85
CA PRO A 141 4.19 9.68 0.31
C PRO A 141 4.06 9.30 -1.16
N ILE A 142 5.11 9.58 -1.96
CA ILE A 142 5.13 9.25 -3.39
C ILE A 142 5.22 7.73 -3.57
N ILE A 143 6.16 7.06 -2.91
CA ILE A 143 6.28 5.60 -2.91
C ILE A 143 4.95 4.97 -2.50
N LYS A 144 4.35 5.46 -1.41
CA LYS A 144 3.05 4.99 -0.94
C LYS A 144 1.95 5.16 -1.98
N LYS A 145 1.93 6.27 -2.71
CA LYS A 145 0.95 6.53 -3.78
C LYS A 145 1.10 5.56 -4.96
N TYR A 146 2.32 5.17 -5.31
CA TYR A 146 2.59 4.25 -6.43
C TYR A 146 2.50 2.79 -6.02
N THR A 147 2.98 2.45 -4.84
CA THR A 147 2.92 1.08 -4.29
C THR A 147 1.51 0.74 -3.83
N TYR A 148 0.83 1.74 -3.25
CA TYR A 148 -0.56 1.66 -2.80
C TYR A 148 -1.34 2.82 -3.42
N PRO A 149 -1.71 2.71 -4.68
CA PRO A 149 -2.31 3.82 -5.41
C PRO A 149 -3.70 4.15 -4.89
N GLY A 150 -3.82 4.74 -3.74
CA GLY A 150 -5.02 5.25 -3.05
C GLY A 150 -6.32 5.09 -3.79
N ALA A 151 -6.99 5.88 -4.39
CA ALA A 151 -8.23 5.73 -5.13
C ALA A 151 -8.05 5.25 -6.60
N VAL A 152 -6.96 4.56 -6.95
CA VAL A 152 -6.87 3.99 -8.29
C VAL A 152 -7.91 2.89 -8.41
N PRO A 153 -8.85 3.01 -9.33
CA PRO A 153 -9.87 1.99 -9.53
C PRO A 153 -9.21 0.64 -9.80
N ILE A 154 -9.74 -0.41 -9.20
CA ILE A 154 -9.43 -1.77 -9.62
C ILE A 154 -9.75 -1.85 -11.11
N LEU A 155 -8.81 -2.35 -11.90
CA LEU A 155 -9.02 -2.50 -13.35
C LEU A 155 -10.32 -3.26 -13.60
N PRO A 156 -11.13 -2.82 -14.58
CA PRO A 156 -12.42 -3.43 -14.84
C PRO A 156 -12.30 -4.94 -15.06
N LEU A 157 -13.18 -5.69 -14.44
CA LEU A 157 -13.24 -7.17 -14.51
C LEU A 157 -13.60 -7.74 -15.90
N PHE A 158 -13.40 -6.98 -16.94
CA PHE A 158 -13.59 -7.39 -18.35
C PHE A 158 -12.29 -7.80 -19.03
N SER A 159 -11.17 -7.75 -18.31
CA SER A 159 -9.93 -8.29 -18.80
C SER A 159 -10.15 -9.78 -19.09
N ILE A 160 -10.05 -10.14 -20.38
CA ILE A 160 -10.29 -11.49 -20.89
C ILE A 160 -9.08 -12.39 -20.62
N SER A 161 -8.29 -12.10 -19.64
CA SER A 161 -7.20 -12.99 -19.31
C SER A 161 -7.76 -14.30 -18.76
N THR A 162 -7.30 -15.39 -19.32
CA THR A 162 -7.93 -16.69 -19.17
C THR A 162 -7.21 -17.62 -18.22
N THR A 163 -6.08 -17.21 -17.66
CA THR A 163 -5.26 -18.09 -16.80
C THR A 163 -5.16 -17.51 -15.39
N PRO A 164 -6.11 -17.84 -14.50
CA PRO A 164 -6.01 -17.45 -13.10
C PRO A 164 -4.82 -18.14 -12.43
N PRO A 165 -4.32 -17.63 -11.29
CA PRO A 165 -3.27 -18.27 -10.52
C PRO A 165 -3.68 -19.68 -10.16
N ILE A 166 -2.76 -20.63 -10.38
CA ILE A 166 -2.99 -22.04 -10.03
C ILE A 166 -2.95 -22.24 -8.51
N PRO A 167 -3.58 -23.28 -7.97
CA PRO A 167 -3.58 -23.55 -6.53
C PRO A 167 -2.19 -23.60 -5.89
N ASN A 168 -1.15 -24.01 -6.65
CA ASN A 168 0.21 -24.04 -6.15
C ASN A 168 0.79 -22.64 -5.86
N ASP A 169 0.37 -21.62 -6.59
CA ASP A 169 0.77 -20.23 -6.35
C ASP A 169 0.15 -19.68 -5.05
N LEU A 170 -0.94 -20.28 -4.61
CA LEU A 170 -1.72 -19.88 -3.44
C LEU A 170 -1.39 -20.68 -2.17
N LYS A 171 -0.50 -21.67 -2.23
CA LYS A 171 -0.21 -22.62 -1.11
C LYS A 171 0.29 -21.93 0.16
N ASN A 172 0.95 -20.79 0.01
CA ASN A 172 1.53 -20.03 1.13
C ASN A 172 0.60 -18.90 1.61
N LEU A 173 -0.51 -18.66 0.93
CA LEU A 173 -1.45 -17.63 1.30
C LEU A 173 -2.14 -18.02 2.62
N LYS A 174 -2.02 -17.17 3.64
CA LYS A 174 -2.63 -17.36 4.96
C LYS A 174 -3.31 -16.07 5.41
N LEU A 175 -4.62 -16.11 5.51
CA LEU A 175 -5.47 -15.00 5.88
C LEU A 175 -6.18 -15.25 7.22
N LEU A 176 -6.65 -14.20 7.87
CA LEU A 176 -7.63 -14.32 8.96
C LEU A 176 -9.04 -14.42 8.38
N LEU A 177 -9.91 -15.15 9.05
CA LEU A 177 -11.34 -15.07 8.77
C LEU A 177 -11.82 -13.62 8.92
N PRO A 178 -12.58 -13.07 7.96
CA PRO A 178 -13.02 -11.67 7.99
C PRO A 178 -14.06 -11.39 9.10
N CYS A 179 -14.76 -12.43 9.56
CA CYS A 179 -15.60 -12.39 10.75
C CYS A 179 -15.10 -13.47 11.72
N GLU A 180 -14.87 -13.08 12.97
CA GLU A 180 -14.27 -13.97 13.96
C GLU A 180 -15.18 -15.16 14.25
N ASN A 181 -14.59 -16.36 14.27
CA ASN A 181 -15.28 -17.63 14.52
C ASN A 181 -16.40 -17.98 13.50
N VAL A 182 -16.40 -17.35 12.33
CA VAL A 182 -17.33 -17.69 11.25
C VAL A 182 -16.57 -18.47 10.18
N PRO A 183 -16.79 -19.81 10.08
CA PRO A 183 -16.03 -20.63 9.16
C PRO A 183 -16.39 -20.37 7.71
N VAL A 184 -15.53 -20.80 6.79
CA VAL A 184 -15.82 -20.84 5.37
C VAL A 184 -17.08 -21.68 5.11
N PRO A 185 -18.07 -21.17 4.35
CA PRO A 185 -19.29 -21.91 4.10
C PRO A 185 -19.05 -23.12 3.18
N GLU A 186 -19.72 -24.24 3.49
CA GLU A 186 -19.66 -25.46 2.67
C GLU A 186 -20.55 -25.38 1.43
N ARG A 187 -21.60 -24.54 1.47
CA ARG A 187 -22.59 -24.48 0.40
C ARG A 187 -22.00 -23.88 -0.88
N PRO A 188 -22.02 -24.59 -2.03
CA PRO A 188 -21.45 -24.10 -3.29
C PRO A 188 -21.99 -22.74 -3.74
N LEU A 189 -23.28 -22.45 -3.45
CA LEU A 189 -23.90 -21.16 -3.80
C LEU A 189 -23.30 -19.96 -3.06
N LEU A 190 -22.55 -20.18 -1.98
CA LEU A 190 -21.91 -19.13 -1.18
C LEU A 190 -20.43 -18.95 -1.54
N LEU A 191 -19.92 -19.78 -2.45
CA LEU A 191 -18.54 -19.77 -2.89
C LEU A 191 -18.40 -19.09 -4.25
N PRO A 192 -17.18 -18.71 -4.68
CA PRO A 192 -16.91 -18.22 -6.02
C PRO A 192 -17.41 -19.18 -7.11
N ASN A 193 -17.57 -18.66 -8.31
CA ASN A 193 -18.07 -19.35 -9.51
C ASN A 193 -19.56 -19.75 -9.45
N ALA A 194 -20.25 -19.54 -8.34
CA ALA A 194 -21.68 -19.80 -8.26
C ALA A 194 -22.45 -18.87 -9.22
N PRO A 195 -23.43 -19.41 -10.00
CA PRO A 195 -24.20 -18.59 -10.93
C PRO A 195 -25.08 -17.58 -10.18
N ARG A 196 -25.14 -16.37 -10.69
CA ARG A 196 -26.01 -15.29 -10.25
C ARG A 196 -26.96 -14.93 -11.40
N SER A 197 -27.85 -15.85 -11.75
CA SER A 197 -28.76 -15.76 -12.91
C SER A 197 -29.62 -14.49 -12.86
N TYR A 198 -30.00 -14.02 -11.68
CA TYR A 198 -30.84 -12.83 -11.51
C TYR A 198 -30.16 -11.53 -12.02
N ARG A 199 -28.84 -11.51 -12.19
CA ARG A 199 -28.07 -10.39 -12.72
C ARG A 199 -27.18 -10.75 -13.91
N HIS A 200 -27.38 -11.94 -14.53
CA HIS A 200 -26.48 -12.43 -15.58
C HIS A 200 -25.00 -12.34 -15.21
N GLY A 201 -24.65 -12.81 -14.04
CA GLY A 201 -23.28 -12.73 -13.53
C GLY A 201 -22.87 -13.97 -12.77
N THR A 202 -21.65 -13.92 -12.29
CA THR A 202 -21.01 -14.97 -11.47
C THR A 202 -20.70 -14.41 -10.10
N HIS A 203 -20.79 -15.24 -9.08
CA HIS A 203 -20.31 -14.92 -7.74
C HIS A 203 -18.78 -14.94 -7.73
N ARG A 204 -18.15 -13.86 -7.29
CA ARG A 204 -16.68 -13.73 -7.30
C ARG A 204 -16.04 -13.92 -5.92
N GLY A 205 -16.86 -13.93 -4.90
CA GLY A 205 -16.42 -13.98 -3.51
C GLY A 205 -17.06 -15.09 -2.70
N ILE A 206 -16.92 -14.96 -1.39
CA ILE A 206 -17.52 -15.83 -0.38
C ILE A 206 -18.56 -15.02 0.37
N ASP A 207 -19.78 -15.58 0.51
CA ASP A 207 -20.83 -15.01 1.35
C ASP A 207 -20.75 -15.65 2.75
N PHE A 208 -20.20 -14.95 3.72
CA PHE A 208 -20.19 -15.36 5.12
C PHE A 208 -21.52 -14.93 5.77
N TYR A 209 -22.39 -15.89 6.06
CA TYR A 209 -23.64 -15.62 6.75
C TYR A 209 -23.38 -15.24 8.21
N VAL A 210 -23.69 -14.00 8.54
CA VAL A 210 -23.52 -13.42 9.86
C VAL A 210 -24.72 -12.54 10.21
N ASN A 211 -24.92 -12.28 11.48
CA ASN A 211 -25.93 -11.34 11.90
C ASN A 211 -25.60 -9.90 11.47
N TRP A 212 -26.61 -9.09 11.27
CA TRP A 212 -26.46 -7.66 11.10
C TRP A 212 -25.64 -7.07 12.25
N GLY A 213 -24.63 -6.28 11.92
CA GLY A 213 -23.78 -5.63 12.92
C GLY A 213 -22.62 -6.50 13.44
N THR A 214 -22.39 -7.70 12.89
CA THR A 214 -21.20 -8.50 13.23
C THR A 214 -19.93 -7.75 12.85
N PRO A 215 -18.92 -7.64 13.75
CA PRO A 215 -17.66 -7.00 13.42
C PRO A 215 -16.98 -7.66 12.22
N VAL A 216 -16.50 -6.83 11.29
CA VAL A 216 -15.73 -7.22 10.11
C VAL A 216 -14.31 -6.73 10.28
N ARG A 217 -13.32 -7.60 10.05
CA ARG A 217 -11.91 -7.29 10.23
C ARG A 217 -11.09 -7.51 8.97
N ALA A 218 -10.00 -6.77 8.83
CA ALA A 218 -9.04 -6.95 7.75
C ALA A 218 -8.37 -8.35 7.84
N VAL A 219 -8.34 -9.08 6.74
CA VAL A 219 -7.79 -10.44 6.66
C VAL A 219 -6.26 -10.45 6.69
N ALA A 220 -5.62 -9.35 6.28
CA ALA A 220 -4.17 -9.13 6.24
C ALA A 220 -3.89 -7.62 6.36
N ASP A 221 -2.61 -7.26 6.54
CA ASP A 221 -2.16 -5.86 6.50
C ASP A 221 -2.41 -5.27 5.11
N GLY A 222 -2.68 -3.95 5.04
CA GLY A 222 -2.87 -3.28 3.76
C GLY A 222 -3.24 -1.82 3.89
N VAL A 223 -3.54 -1.19 2.76
CA VAL A 223 -3.95 0.20 2.65
C VAL A 223 -5.38 0.28 2.13
N ILE A 224 -6.19 1.12 2.73
CA ILE A 224 -7.54 1.39 2.26
C ILE A 224 -7.46 2.15 0.95
N ILE A 225 -7.96 1.56 -0.13
CA ILE A 225 -8.03 2.23 -1.45
C ILE A 225 -9.45 2.73 -1.76
N ARG A 226 -10.47 2.22 -1.05
CA ARG A 226 -11.85 2.67 -1.16
C ARG A 226 -12.62 2.40 0.13
N ALA A 227 -13.44 3.37 0.56
CA ALA A 227 -14.33 3.23 1.70
C ALA A 227 -15.62 4.03 1.42
N GLU A 228 -16.74 3.32 1.27
CA GLU A 228 -18.01 3.87 0.79
C GLU A 228 -18.85 4.46 1.94
N HIS A 229 -18.31 5.39 2.71
CA HIS A 229 -19.03 6.04 3.82
C HIS A 229 -20.30 6.75 3.38
N GLY A 230 -20.32 7.25 2.16
CA GLY A 230 -21.44 8.00 1.59
C GLY A 230 -22.46 7.15 0.81
N TYR A 231 -22.38 5.82 0.88
CA TYR A 231 -23.31 4.96 0.16
C TYR A 231 -24.78 5.27 0.51
N LYS A 232 -25.58 5.45 -0.53
CA LYS A 232 -27.04 5.62 -0.40
C LYS A 232 -27.73 4.46 -1.10
N GLU A 233 -28.60 3.78 -0.35
CA GLU A 233 -29.37 2.65 -0.88
C GLU A 233 -30.25 3.10 -2.04
N MET A 234 -30.23 2.33 -3.13
CA MET A 234 -31.09 2.55 -4.29
C MET A 234 -32.54 2.17 -3.94
N SER A 235 -33.50 2.69 -4.72
CA SER A 235 -34.89 2.24 -4.63
C SER A 235 -35.05 0.81 -5.15
N ALA A 236 -36.07 0.09 -4.69
CA ALA A 236 -36.37 -1.25 -5.14
C ALA A 236 -36.65 -1.31 -6.66
N ASP A 237 -37.38 -0.30 -7.18
CA ASP A 237 -37.72 -0.21 -8.59
C ASP A 237 -36.46 0.02 -9.44
N PHE A 238 -35.61 0.97 -9.07
CA PHE A 238 -34.34 1.21 -9.77
C PHE A 238 -33.44 -0.04 -9.78
N ARG A 239 -33.41 -0.79 -8.66
CA ARG A 239 -32.67 -2.07 -8.63
C ARG A 239 -33.23 -3.09 -9.62
N LEU A 240 -34.56 -3.16 -9.75
CA LEU A 240 -35.19 -4.06 -10.73
C LEU A 240 -34.86 -3.66 -12.17
N ASP A 241 -34.85 -2.36 -12.48
CA ASP A 241 -34.47 -1.84 -13.79
C ASP A 241 -33.02 -2.20 -14.12
N VAL A 242 -32.09 -1.94 -13.21
CA VAL A 242 -30.67 -2.30 -13.36
C VAL A 242 -30.48 -3.80 -13.63
N LEU A 243 -31.19 -4.66 -12.92
CA LEU A 243 -31.11 -6.11 -13.12
C LEU A 243 -31.76 -6.54 -14.44
N SER A 244 -32.82 -5.87 -14.86
CA SER A 244 -33.46 -6.11 -16.17
C SER A 244 -32.52 -5.75 -17.32
N ASP A 245 -31.87 -4.60 -17.21
CA ASP A 245 -30.89 -4.15 -18.21
C ASP A 245 -29.66 -5.08 -18.25
N ALA A 246 -29.15 -5.52 -17.11
CA ALA A 246 -28.10 -6.53 -17.06
C ALA A 246 -28.49 -7.83 -17.77
N LYS A 247 -29.76 -8.22 -17.66
CA LYS A 247 -30.31 -9.40 -18.35
C LYS A 247 -30.36 -9.19 -19.88
N ILE A 248 -30.75 -8.00 -20.34
CA ILE A 248 -30.75 -7.65 -21.77
C ILE A 248 -29.32 -7.63 -22.33
N LEU A 249 -28.38 -7.09 -21.58
CA LEU A 249 -26.94 -7.05 -21.95
C LEU A 249 -26.27 -8.43 -21.88
N GLY A 250 -26.89 -9.41 -21.24
CA GLY A 250 -26.31 -10.72 -20.99
C GLY A 250 -25.15 -10.71 -19.97
N ARG A 251 -24.95 -9.60 -19.24
CA ARG A 251 -23.92 -9.40 -18.22
C ARG A 251 -24.27 -8.26 -17.27
N THR A 252 -23.71 -8.29 -16.06
CA THR A 252 -23.69 -7.13 -15.17
C THR A 252 -22.39 -6.36 -15.41
N PRO A 253 -22.43 -5.08 -15.84
CA PRO A 253 -21.22 -4.24 -15.90
C PRO A 253 -20.55 -4.11 -14.54
N SER A 254 -19.21 -4.08 -14.50
CA SER A 254 -18.44 -4.06 -13.25
C SER A 254 -18.69 -2.83 -12.40
N ASP A 255 -18.83 -1.65 -13.02
CA ASP A 255 -19.13 -0.40 -12.36
C ASP A 255 -20.49 -0.43 -11.65
N VAL A 256 -21.52 -0.98 -12.31
CA VAL A 256 -22.84 -1.19 -11.68
C VAL A 256 -22.74 -2.19 -10.53
N PHE A 257 -22.01 -3.28 -10.74
CA PHE A 257 -21.83 -4.27 -9.69
C PHE A 257 -21.11 -3.70 -8.47
N GLU A 258 -19.97 -3.04 -8.69
CA GLU A 258 -19.13 -2.52 -7.61
C GLU A 258 -19.77 -1.33 -6.87
N HIS A 259 -20.46 -0.43 -7.60
CA HIS A 259 -21.02 0.76 -6.97
C HIS A 259 -22.45 0.59 -6.44
N LEU A 260 -23.24 -0.28 -7.04
CA LEU A 260 -24.64 -0.43 -6.69
C LEU A 260 -24.94 -1.74 -5.95
N LEU A 261 -24.54 -2.87 -6.54
CA LEU A 261 -24.94 -4.17 -6.03
C LEU A 261 -24.07 -4.66 -4.85
N LEU A 262 -22.82 -4.20 -4.70
CA LEU A 262 -22.01 -4.48 -3.52
C LEU A 262 -22.40 -3.63 -2.31
N GLY A 263 -23.13 -2.53 -2.54
CA GLY A 263 -23.56 -1.67 -1.46
C GLY A 263 -22.41 -0.93 -0.78
N GLN A 264 -22.53 -0.70 0.52
CA GLN A 264 -21.47 -0.11 1.30
C GLN A 264 -20.28 -1.08 1.42
N ALA A 265 -19.12 -0.67 0.95
CA ALA A 265 -17.96 -1.54 0.82
C ALA A 265 -16.65 -0.86 1.23
N VAL A 266 -15.68 -1.69 1.65
CA VAL A 266 -14.28 -1.32 1.89
C VAL A 266 -13.39 -2.17 1.01
N TYR A 267 -12.39 -1.54 0.38
CA TYR A 267 -11.38 -2.18 -0.47
C TYR A 267 -10.02 -1.97 0.17
N ILE A 268 -9.27 -3.04 0.37
CA ILE A 268 -7.94 -3.03 0.97
C ILE A 268 -6.93 -3.56 -0.05
N ASP A 269 -5.93 -2.77 -0.37
CA ASP A 269 -4.79 -3.16 -1.19
C ASP A 269 -3.69 -3.72 -0.28
N HIS A 270 -3.29 -4.94 -0.54
CA HIS A 270 -2.24 -5.67 0.19
C HIS A 270 -0.90 -5.66 -0.54
N GLY A 271 -0.81 -4.97 -1.69
CA GLY A 271 0.39 -5.01 -2.53
C GLY A 271 0.66 -6.38 -3.14
N PHE A 272 1.93 -6.71 -3.31
CA PHE A 272 2.40 -7.93 -3.98
C PHE A 272 2.90 -9.02 -3.02
N ASP A 273 2.85 -8.78 -1.71
CA ASP A 273 3.46 -9.66 -0.72
C ASP A 273 2.63 -10.91 -0.41
N LEU A 274 1.31 -10.87 -0.63
CA LEU A 274 0.42 -11.99 -0.30
C LEU A 274 0.47 -13.11 -1.33
N VAL A 275 0.54 -12.77 -2.62
CA VAL A 275 0.56 -13.73 -3.73
C VAL A 275 1.65 -13.33 -4.71
N PRO A 276 2.72 -14.13 -4.85
CA PRO A 276 3.84 -13.80 -5.74
C PRO A 276 3.37 -13.49 -7.17
N GLY A 277 3.79 -12.35 -7.70
CA GLY A 277 3.46 -11.92 -9.06
C GLY A 277 2.08 -11.31 -9.24
N TYR A 278 1.31 -11.13 -8.14
CA TYR A 278 0.00 -10.51 -8.19
C TYR A 278 -0.16 -9.43 -7.11
N ARG A 279 -0.69 -8.29 -7.49
CA ARG A 279 -1.26 -7.34 -6.54
C ARG A 279 -2.56 -7.95 -6.00
N ALA A 280 -2.69 -8.01 -4.69
CA ALA A 280 -3.85 -8.56 -4.02
C ALA A 280 -4.71 -7.45 -3.42
N VAL A 281 -6.00 -7.43 -3.76
CA VAL A 281 -6.98 -6.48 -3.22
C VAL A 281 -8.14 -7.25 -2.63
N THR A 282 -8.51 -6.98 -1.37
CA THR A 282 -9.70 -7.57 -0.75
C THR A 282 -10.85 -6.58 -0.69
N ILE A 283 -12.07 -7.09 -0.87
CA ILE A 283 -13.32 -6.33 -0.88
C ILE A 283 -14.22 -6.89 0.22
N TYR A 284 -14.73 -5.99 1.04
CA TYR A 284 -15.68 -6.28 2.11
C TYR A 284 -16.95 -5.53 1.80
N ALA A 285 -18.01 -6.22 1.44
CA ALA A 285 -19.23 -5.62 0.89
C ALA A 285 -20.48 -5.94 1.71
N HIS A 286 -21.58 -5.29 1.37
CA HIS A 286 -22.86 -5.32 2.08
C HIS A 286 -22.76 -4.83 3.53
N MET A 287 -21.78 -3.99 3.84
CA MET A 287 -21.57 -3.49 5.21
C MET A 287 -22.73 -2.61 5.66
N SER A 288 -23.02 -2.65 6.96
CA SER A 288 -23.99 -1.73 7.60
C SER A 288 -23.31 -0.49 8.15
N HIS A 289 -22.02 -0.57 8.41
CA HIS A 289 -21.22 0.49 8.98
C HIS A 289 -19.74 0.31 8.63
N ILE A 290 -19.06 1.41 8.33
CA ILE A 290 -17.61 1.49 8.18
C ILE A 290 -17.10 2.38 9.31
N ASN A 291 -16.06 1.94 10.03
CA ASN A 291 -15.50 2.74 11.12
C ASN A 291 -14.97 4.08 10.58
N PRO A 292 -15.18 5.21 11.28
CA PRO A 292 -14.84 6.53 10.77
C PRO A 292 -13.35 6.75 10.44
N ASN A 293 -12.44 6.00 11.08
CA ASN A 293 -11.01 6.05 10.82
C ASN A 293 -10.59 5.26 9.58
N ILE A 294 -11.46 4.46 9.00
CA ILE A 294 -11.20 3.69 7.77
C ILE A 294 -11.43 4.61 6.58
N THR A 295 -10.40 5.32 6.18
CA THR A 295 -10.43 6.30 5.08
C THR A 295 -9.40 5.93 4.02
N ILE A 296 -9.58 6.44 2.80
CA ILE A 296 -8.64 6.20 1.70
C ILE A 296 -7.22 6.64 2.13
N GLY A 297 -6.25 5.76 1.90
CA GLY A 297 -4.85 5.96 2.29
C GLY A 297 -4.51 5.54 3.73
N SER A 298 -5.50 5.20 4.59
CA SER A 298 -5.19 4.66 5.92
C SER A 298 -4.60 3.26 5.81
N MET A 299 -3.58 3.00 6.62
CA MET A 299 -3.06 1.66 6.86
C MET A 299 -3.99 0.91 7.81
N VAL A 300 -4.24 -0.36 7.52
CA VAL A 300 -4.93 -1.29 8.44
C VAL A 300 -4.05 -2.50 8.69
N ARG A 301 -4.14 -3.03 9.90
CA ARG A 301 -3.43 -4.24 10.29
C ARG A 301 -4.33 -5.47 10.19
N ARG A 302 -3.71 -6.61 9.97
CA ARG A 302 -4.36 -7.91 10.03
C ARG A 302 -5.12 -8.07 11.35
N GLY A 303 -6.44 -8.31 11.27
CA GLY A 303 -7.31 -8.44 12.43
C GLY A 303 -7.93 -7.13 12.93
N GLU A 304 -7.57 -5.97 12.38
CA GLU A 304 -8.19 -4.70 12.72
C GLU A 304 -9.65 -4.67 12.27
N VAL A 305 -10.55 -4.23 13.15
CA VAL A 305 -11.97 -4.12 12.84
C VAL A 305 -12.21 -2.89 11.96
N ILE A 306 -12.68 -3.12 10.74
CA ILE A 306 -12.91 -2.08 9.74
C ILE A 306 -14.37 -1.59 9.70
N GLY A 307 -15.30 -2.33 10.29
CA GLY A 307 -16.71 -1.98 10.33
C GLY A 307 -17.60 -3.15 10.73
N GLN A 308 -18.83 -3.16 10.24
CA GLN A 308 -19.85 -4.14 10.61
C GLN A 308 -20.56 -4.68 9.37
N SER A 309 -20.91 -5.97 9.40
CA SER A 309 -21.74 -6.62 8.36
C SER A 309 -23.15 -6.08 8.31
N GLY A 310 -23.76 -6.20 7.15
CA GLY A 310 -25.13 -5.76 6.90
C GLY A 310 -25.75 -6.47 5.70
N ASN A 311 -26.49 -5.74 4.89
CA ASN A 311 -27.08 -6.23 3.65
C ASN A 311 -27.25 -5.14 2.57
N THR A 312 -26.52 -4.02 2.67
CA THR A 312 -26.62 -2.92 1.72
C THR A 312 -26.41 -3.40 0.27
N GLY A 313 -27.08 -2.78 -0.70
CA GLY A 313 -27.06 -3.21 -2.12
C GLY A 313 -27.89 -4.45 -2.43
N THR A 314 -28.43 -5.16 -1.43
CA THR A 314 -29.26 -6.35 -1.66
C THR A 314 -30.74 -5.99 -1.86
N LYS A 315 -31.54 -6.96 -2.31
CA LYS A 315 -33.00 -6.80 -2.45
C LYS A 315 -33.66 -6.40 -1.11
N ASP A 316 -33.26 -7.05 -0.01
CA ASP A 316 -33.89 -6.82 1.29
C ASP A 316 -33.57 -5.41 1.81
N SER A 317 -32.36 -4.92 1.53
CA SER A 317 -31.96 -3.56 1.90
C SER A 317 -32.80 -2.49 1.17
N THR A 318 -33.03 -2.67 -0.15
CA THR A 318 -33.90 -1.74 -0.92
C THR A 318 -35.33 -1.70 -0.40
N LEU A 319 -35.78 -2.76 0.28
CA LEU A 319 -37.06 -2.86 0.96
C LEU A 319 -37.00 -2.43 2.44
N LYS A 320 -35.85 -1.83 2.88
CA LYS A 320 -35.59 -1.39 4.26
C LYS A 320 -35.66 -2.53 5.30
N LYS A 321 -35.38 -3.77 4.86
CA LYS A 321 -35.32 -4.95 5.74
C LYS A 321 -33.86 -5.23 6.11
N LYS A 322 -33.63 -5.78 7.30
CA LYS A 322 -32.32 -6.26 7.74
C LYS A 322 -32.10 -7.75 7.53
N THR A 323 -33.06 -8.42 6.87
CA THR A 323 -32.99 -9.85 6.57
C THR A 323 -31.92 -10.14 5.50
N GLY A 324 -31.42 -11.37 5.47
CA GLY A 324 -30.39 -11.78 4.53
C GLY A 324 -29.02 -11.10 4.79
N ALA A 325 -28.77 -10.66 6.03
CA ALA A 325 -27.48 -10.10 6.39
C ALA A 325 -26.36 -11.12 6.18
N HIS A 326 -25.27 -10.66 5.56
CA HIS A 326 -24.07 -11.45 5.33
C HIS A 326 -22.91 -10.51 5.00
N LEU A 327 -21.70 -10.99 5.14
CA LEU A 327 -20.52 -10.34 4.57
C LEU A 327 -20.21 -11.00 3.23
N HIS A 328 -20.24 -10.23 2.15
CA HIS A 328 -19.66 -10.65 0.88
C HIS A 328 -18.19 -10.24 0.87
N TRP A 329 -17.30 -11.24 0.78
CA TRP A 329 -15.85 -11.03 0.77
C TRP A 329 -15.27 -11.53 -0.55
N GLU A 330 -14.48 -10.67 -1.22
CA GLU A 330 -13.75 -11.02 -2.45
C GLU A 330 -12.26 -10.78 -2.27
N MET A 331 -11.43 -11.50 -3.03
CA MET A 331 -10.04 -11.18 -3.24
C MET A 331 -9.75 -11.13 -4.73
N ILE A 332 -9.31 -9.97 -5.18
CA ILE A 332 -8.91 -9.72 -6.56
C ILE A 332 -7.40 -9.83 -6.65
N LEU A 333 -6.93 -10.48 -7.70
CA LEU A 333 -5.52 -10.68 -8.01
C LEU A 333 -5.23 -10.04 -9.37
N GLN A 334 -4.36 -9.04 -9.40
CA GLN A 334 -4.03 -8.28 -10.60
C GLN A 334 -2.58 -8.47 -10.99
N ASN A 335 -2.30 -8.63 -12.28
CA ASN A 335 -0.96 -8.57 -12.84
C ASN A 335 -0.98 -7.87 -14.22
N LYS A 336 0.16 -7.83 -14.93
CA LYS A 336 0.26 -7.20 -16.25
C LYS A 336 -0.67 -7.83 -17.32
N VAL A 337 -1.10 -9.08 -17.11
CA VAL A 337 -1.91 -9.83 -18.09
C VAL A 337 -3.39 -9.61 -17.83
N GLY A 338 -3.81 -9.46 -16.59
CA GLY A 338 -5.22 -9.26 -16.29
C GLY A 338 -5.56 -9.31 -14.81
N GLU A 339 -6.84 -9.37 -14.56
CA GLU A 339 -7.47 -9.39 -13.26
C GLU A 339 -8.26 -10.68 -13.06
N TYR A 340 -8.12 -11.28 -11.90
CA TYR A 340 -8.76 -12.53 -11.52
C TYR A 340 -9.38 -12.38 -10.13
N TYR A 341 -10.42 -13.14 -9.84
CA TYR A 341 -10.84 -13.31 -8.45
C TYR A 341 -10.33 -14.64 -7.88
N LEU A 342 -10.07 -14.67 -6.62
CA LEU A 342 -9.52 -15.84 -5.93
C LEU A 342 -10.47 -17.06 -6.10
N GLY A 343 -9.93 -18.16 -6.60
CA GLY A 343 -10.70 -19.36 -6.89
C GLY A 343 -11.43 -19.38 -8.25
N GLN A 344 -11.20 -18.39 -9.12
CA GLN A 344 -11.80 -18.33 -10.46
C GLN A 344 -11.54 -19.63 -11.23
N GLY A 345 -12.62 -20.21 -11.79
CA GLY A 345 -12.56 -21.42 -12.62
C GLY A 345 -12.40 -22.74 -11.85
N LEU A 346 -12.24 -22.71 -10.53
CA LEU A 346 -12.18 -23.94 -9.72
C LEU A 346 -13.58 -24.52 -9.48
N LYS A 347 -13.64 -25.85 -9.35
CA LYS A 347 -14.86 -26.55 -8.94
C LYS A 347 -15.14 -26.31 -7.44
N SER A 348 -16.41 -26.42 -7.02
CA SER A 348 -16.85 -26.13 -5.65
C SER A 348 -16.09 -26.91 -4.57
N ASP A 349 -15.82 -28.19 -4.80
CA ASP A 349 -15.09 -29.02 -3.81
C ASP A 349 -13.63 -28.52 -3.66
N SER A 350 -12.98 -28.18 -4.78
CA SER A 350 -11.63 -27.61 -4.76
C SER A 350 -11.59 -26.22 -4.14
N LEU A 351 -12.64 -25.42 -4.32
CA LEU A 351 -12.78 -24.10 -3.70
C LEU A 351 -12.88 -24.21 -2.18
N TYR A 352 -13.71 -25.11 -1.67
CA TYR A 352 -13.87 -25.29 -0.24
C TYR A 352 -12.55 -25.70 0.41
N VAL A 353 -11.84 -26.67 -0.17
CA VAL A 353 -10.51 -27.09 0.30
C VAL A 353 -9.49 -25.93 0.25
N LEU A 354 -9.49 -25.17 -0.85
CA LEU A 354 -8.61 -24.01 -0.99
C LEU A 354 -8.85 -23.01 0.13
N PHE A 355 -10.08 -22.62 0.35
CA PHE A 355 -10.41 -21.60 1.36
C PHE A 355 -10.20 -22.07 2.80
N GLN A 356 -10.42 -23.35 3.10
CA GLN A 356 -10.05 -23.92 4.40
C GLN A 356 -8.54 -23.89 4.65
N ASN A 357 -7.74 -23.99 3.60
CA ASN A 357 -6.29 -23.91 3.73
C ASN A 357 -5.76 -22.47 3.84
N ILE A 358 -6.51 -21.50 3.31
CA ILE A 358 -6.15 -20.08 3.32
C ILE A 358 -6.53 -19.45 4.65
N PHE A 359 -7.70 -19.73 5.18
CA PHE A 359 -8.24 -19.21 6.44
C PHE A 359 -7.96 -20.17 7.62
#